data_042e60f148ed5cfd910a24e436cfe7de
#
_entry.id   042e60f148ed5cfd910a24e436cfe7de
#
_cell.length_a   1.000
_cell.length_b   1.000
_cell.length_c   1.000
_cell.angle_alpha   90.00
_cell.angle_beta   90.00
_cell.angle_gamma   90.00
#
_symmetry.space_group_name_H-M   'P 1'
#
loop_
_entity.id
_entity.type
_entity.pdbx_description
1 polymer ?
#
loop_
_entity_poly.entity_id
_entity_poly.type
_entity_poly.pdbx_seq_one_letter_code
_entity_poly.pdbx_strand_id
1 'polypeptide(L)'
;MTTSVIVQLLVEFIIVLLGLLGNIFIVYVYFLEYKKSKELQPNELLVAFLALFNVLIQINMGLWFVVYLFNFCIYLGEDIYRFTDFIAIFLSKSSYWFTAWLCFFYCVKIVKVNLILFTRLQRRLPMVVNILIIGTLIGCFAISVPAIHLVRFKTNFTSVSDLCRDYYPHSGTEVYAVLLSVLTSFLPLAIMVICSMTIVIFLCIHSKNMRKNVTPDGGSHGGAHIAVAIMLICLIVLYIACTATVFAANLLVVLVDGYVLIAISYTSSIFSTGSSVILISGTVKLKLHFWKMFCQRQE
;
A
#
# COMPACT_ATOMS: atom_id res chain seq x y z
N MET A 1 0.63 -28.77 17.12
CA MET A 1 0.29 -27.73 16.15
C MET A 1 -1.05 -28.14 15.52
N THR A 2 -2.11 -27.36 15.66
CA THR A 2 -3.42 -27.72 15.10
C THR A 2 -3.41 -27.56 13.57
N THR A 3 -4.15 -28.42 12.85
CA THR A 3 -4.28 -28.36 11.37
C THR A 3 -4.61 -26.95 10.88
N SER A 4 -5.42 -26.21 11.62
CA SER A 4 -5.77 -24.82 11.33
C SER A 4 -4.56 -23.88 11.29
N VAL A 5 -3.62 -24.01 12.21
CA VAL A 5 -2.40 -23.17 12.27
C VAL A 5 -1.48 -23.44 11.08
N ILE A 6 -1.35 -24.70 10.67
CA ILE A 6 -0.55 -25.07 9.48
C ILE A 6 -1.15 -24.46 8.21
N VAL A 7 -2.47 -24.54 8.06
CA VAL A 7 -3.18 -23.96 6.89
C VAL A 7 -2.99 -22.43 6.87
N GLN A 8 -3.15 -21.76 7.99
CA GLN A 8 -2.93 -20.31 8.09
C GLN A 8 -1.50 -19.92 7.68
N LEU A 9 -0.50 -20.65 8.18
CA LEU A 9 0.90 -20.41 7.84
C LEU A 9 1.17 -20.60 6.35
N LEU A 10 0.64 -21.67 5.75
CA LEU A 10 0.81 -21.95 4.32
C LEU A 10 0.18 -20.85 3.45
N VAL A 11 -1.03 -20.41 3.80
CA VAL A 11 -1.73 -19.35 3.06
C VAL A 11 -0.97 -18.03 3.14
N GLU A 12 -0.54 -17.62 4.34
CA GLU A 12 0.24 -16.37 4.50
C GLU A 12 1.58 -16.47 3.77
N PHE A 13 2.27 -17.61 3.86
CA PHE A 13 3.53 -17.82 3.16
C PHE A 13 3.40 -17.66 1.64
N ILE A 14 2.32 -18.21 1.06
CA ILE A 14 2.05 -18.06 -0.38
C ILE A 14 1.80 -16.59 -0.75
N ILE A 15 0.97 -15.88 0.04
CA ILE A 15 0.66 -14.47 -0.20
C ILE A 15 1.93 -13.62 -0.10
N VAL A 16 2.72 -13.81 0.94
CA VAL A 16 3.99 -13.10 1.16
C VAL A 16 4.97 -13.37 0.03
N LEU A 17 5.13 -14.63 -0.38
CA LEU A 17 6.04 -14.99 -1.47
C LEU A 17 5.64 -14.33 -2.80
N LEU A 18 4.37 -14.38 -3.17
CA LEU A 18 3.86 -13.74 -4.38
C LEU A 18 4.03 -12.22 -4.31
N GLY A 19 3.76 -11.62 -3.17
CA GLY A 19 3.94 -10.19 -2.95
C GLY A 19 5.41 -9.76 -3.03
N LEU A 20 6.32 -10.53 -2.44
CA LEU A 20 7.76 -10.30 -2.54
C LEU A 20 8.23 -10.37 -3.99
N LEU A 21 7.86 -11.42 -4.72
CA LEU A 21 8.24 -11.58 -6.13
C LEU A 21 7.76 -10.40 -6.98
N GLY A 22 6.50 -9.98 -6.84
CA GLY A 22 5.93 -8.87 -7.60
C GLY A 22 6.58 -7.53 -7.26
N ASN A 23 6.75 -7.22 -5.98
CA ASN A 23 7.32 -5.93 -5.57
C ASN A 23 8.84 -5.86 -5.83
N ILE A 24 9.60 -6.95 -5.63
CA ILE A 24 11.02 -7.01 -5.98
C ILE A 24 11.20 -6.83 -7.49
N PHE A 25 10.33 -7.44 -8.32
CA PHE A 25 10.36 -7.22 -9.77
C PHE A 25 10.19 -5.73 -10.12
N ILE A 26 9.22 -5.03 -9.51
CA ILE A 26 9.00 -3.59 -9.73
C ILE A 26 10.24 -2.79 -9.35
N VAL A 27 10.79 -3.02 -8.14
CA VAL A 27 12.01 -2.33 -7.66
C VAL A 27 13.18 -2.59 -8.61
N TYR A 28 13.37 -3.83 -9.06
CA TYR A 28 14.44 -4.21 -9.98
C TYR A 28 14.33 -3.48 -11.32
N VAL A 29 13.13 -3.44 -11.92
CA VAL A 29 12.91 -2.74 -13.21
C VAL A 29 13.24 -1.24 -13.08
N TYR A 30 12.78 -0.57 -12.03
CA TYR A 30 13.06 0.85 -11.85
C TYR A 30 14.50 1.13 -11.42
N PHE A 31 15.14 0.21 -10.72
CA PHE A 31 16.58 0.30 -10.45
C PHE A 31 17.42 0.23 -11.74
N LEU A 32 17.10 -0.70 -12.66
CA LEU A 32 17.76 -0.78 -13.96
C LEU A 32 17.54 0.49 -14.78
N GLU A 33 16.32 1.04 -14.75
CA GLU A 33 16.02 2.28 -15.44
C GLU A 33 16.81 3.46 -14.87
N TYR A 34 16.86 3.59 -13.55
CA TYR A 34 17.68 4.61 -12.89
C TYR A 34 19.18 4.46 -13.25
N LYS A 35 19.69 3.24 -13.29
CA LYS A 35 21.08 2.99 -13.67
C LYS A 35 21.38 3.44 -15.11
N LYS A 36 20.38 3.29 -16.01
CA LYS A 36 20.48 3.67 -17.43
C LYS A 36 20.33 5.16 -17.66
N SER A 37 19.28 5.78 -17.10
CA SER A 37 18.90 7.19 -17.36
C SER A 37 19.43 8.18 -16.33
N LYS A 38 19.88 7.70 -15.15
CA LYS A 38 20.26 8.47 -13.96
C LYS A 38 19.11 9.29 -13.33
N GLU A 39 17.93 9.24 -13.93
CA GLU A 39 16.73 9.93 -13.44
C GLU A 39 15.50 9.02 -13.58
N LEU A 40 14.58 9.09 -12.62
CA LEU A 40 13.27 8.46 -12.68
C LEU A 40 12.20 9.53 -12.87
N GLN A 41 11.19 9.21 -13.66
CA GLN A 41 9.99 10.06 -13.71
C GLN A 41 9.29 10.06 -12.35
N PRO A 42 8.58 11.13 -11.97
CA PRO A 42 7.93 11.22 -10.65
C PRO A 42 6.96 10.09 -10.33
N ASN A 43 6.22 9.58 -11.32
CA ASN A 43 5.37 8.40 -11.15
C ASN A 43 6.17 7.12 -10.93
N GLU A 44 7.30 6.97 -11.62
CA GLU A 44 8.20 5.83 -11.47
C GLU A 44 8.82 5.81 -10.08
N LEU A 45 9.20 7.00 -9.59
CA LEU A 45 9.72 7.19 -8.25
C LEU A 45 8.68 6.80 -7.18
N LEU A 46 7.42 7.27 -7.31
CA LEU A 46 6.33 6.90 -6.40
C LEU A 46 6.06 5.38 -6.40
N VAL A 47 6.03 4.76 -7.59
CA VAL A 47 5.81 3.31 -7.70
C VAL A 47 6.99 2.53 -7.14
N ALA A 48 8.23 3.02 -7.34
CA ALA A 48 9.43 2.39 -6.76
C ALA A 48 9.44 2.44 -5.23
N PHE A 49 9.08 3.61 -4.63
CA PHE A 49 8.93 3.72 -3.18
C PHE A 49 7.79 2.84 -2.65
N LEU A 50 6.64 2.84 -3.31
CA LEU A 50 5.51 1.98 -2.94
C LEU A 50 5.92 0.50 -2.95
N ALA A 51 6.59 0.03 -4.00
CA ALA A 51 7.05 -1.34 -4.11
C ALA A 51 8.13 -1.67 -3.06
N LEU A 52 9.08 -0.77 -2.81
CA LEU A 52 10.12 -0.95 -1.78
C LEU A 52 9.49 -1.08 -0.38
N PHE A 53 8.55 -0.21 -0.04
CA PHE A 53 7.85 -0.29 1.25
C PHE A 53 7.02 -1.56 1.35
N ASN A 54 6.38 -1.99 0.27
CA ASN A 54 5.65 -3.25 0.23
C ASN A 54 6.57 -4.47 0.42
N VAL A 55 7.80 -4.47 -0.10
CA VAL A 55 8.80 -5.52 0.19
C VAL A 55 9.10 -5.55 1.68
N LEU A 56 9.37 -4.39 2.30
CA LEU A 56 9.66 -4.29 3.72
C LEU A 56 8.46 -4.72 4.59
N ILE A 57 7.23 -4.35 4.20
CA ILE A 57 6.00 -4.82 4.86
C ILE A 57 5.91 -6.34 4.81
N GLN A 58 6.12 -6.95 3.66
CA GLN A 58 6.04 -8.41 3.49
C GLN A 58 7.07 -9.14 4.38
N ILE A 59 8.28 -8.64 4.44
CA ILE A 59 9.32 -9.22 5.32
C ILE A 59 8.91 -9.07 6.79
N ASN A 60 8.44 -7.88 7.19
CA ASN A 60 8.04 -7.62 8.57
C ASN A 60 6.82 -8.46 8.98
N MET A 61 5.81 -8.58 8.11
CA MET A 61 4.61 -9.38 8.38
C MET A 61 4.92 -10.89 8.42
N GLY A 62 5.75 -11.37 7.50
CA GLY A 62 6.20 -12.76 7.52
C GLY A 62 6.97 -13.10 8.81
N LEU A 63 7.88 -12.23 9.25
CA LEU A 63 8.61 -12.38 10.51
C LEU A 63 7.65 -12.36 11.72
N TRP A 64 6.76 -11.36 11.77
CA TRP A 64 5.77 -11.23 12.83
C TRP A 64 4.87 -12.47 12.92
N PHE A 65 4.40 -12.98 11.78
CA PHE A 65 3.54 -14.14 11.72
C PHE A 65 4.23 -15.41 12.25
N VAL A 66 5.51 -15.60 11.92
CA VAL A 66 6.33 -16.70 12.47
C VAL A 66 6.49 -16.55 13.98
N VAL A 67 6.85 -15.35 14.45
CA VAL A 67 7.01 -15.06 15.89
C VAL A 67 5.72 -15.33 16.66
N TYR A 68 4.58 -14.92 16.12
CA TYR A 68 3.27 -15.12 16.71
C TYR A 68 2.87 -16.61 16.77
N LEU A 69 3.03 -17.36 15.68
CA LEU A 69 2.59 -18.75 15.60
C LEU A 69 3.44 -19.69 16.45
N PHE A 70 4.74 -19.45 16.51
CA PHE A 70 5.67 -20.26 17.29
C PHE A 70 5.86 -19.76 18.73
N ASN A 71 5.13 -18.71 19.12
CA ASN A 71 5.18 -18.13 20.46
C ASN A 71 6.60 -17.67 20.86
N PHE A 72 7.38 -17.19 19.88
CA PHE A 72 8.76 -16.72 20.10
C PHE A 72 8.84 -15.41 20.90
N CYS A 73 7.70 -14.77 21.20
CA CYS A 73 7.65 -13.56 22.05
C CYS A 73 8.33 -13.79 23.41
N ILE A 74 8.27 -15.03 23.93
CA ILE A 74 8.90 -15.41 25.19
C ILE A 74 10.43 -15.21 25.16
N TYR A 75 11.05 -15.47 24.00
CA TYR A 75 12.50 -15.40 23.82
C TYR A 75 12.97 -14.03 23.33
N LEU A 76 12.14 -13.34 22.55
CA LEU A 76 12.52 -12.09 21.90
C LEU A 76 12.26 -10.85 22.75
N GLY A 77 11.40 -10.96 23.75
CA GLY A 77 11.06 -9.87 24.65
C GLY A 77 10.08 -8.83 24.05
N GLU A 78 9.62 -7.94 24.91
CA GLU A 78 8.63 -6.90 24.58
C GLU A 78 9.16 -5.85 23.59
N ASP A 79 10.44 -5.54 23.65
CA ASP A 79 11.04 -4.47 22.85
C ASP A 79 11.07 -4.79 21.35
N ILE A 80 11.36 -6.04 20.99
CA ILE A 80 11.34 -6.46 19.57
C ILE A 80 9.93 -6.42 19.03
N TYR A 81 8.94 -6.82 19.83
CA TYR A 81 7.54 -6.76 19.44
C TYR A 81 7.07 -5.32 19.20
N ARG A 82 7.39 -4.41 20.11
CA ARG A 82 7.12 -2.97 19.96
C ARG A 82 7.77 -2.39 18.72
N PHE A 83 9.01 -2.78 18.46
CA PHE A 83 9.74 -2.32 17.29
C PHE A 83 9.12 -2.84 15.98
N THR A 84 8.75 -4.13 15.91
CA THR A 84 8.10 -4.69 14.72
C THR A 84 6.73 -4.05 14.46
N ASP A 85 5.97 -3.75 15.50
CA ASP A 85 4.68 -3.04 15.41
C ASP A 85 4.85 -1.61 14.90
N PHE A 86 5.83 -0.87 15.45
CA PHE A 86 6.18 0.45 14.96
C PHE A 86 6.53 0.43 13.46
N ILE A 87 7.40 -0.50 13.05
CA ILE A 87 7.79 -0.68 11.65
C ILE A 87 6.58 -1.03 10.79
N ALA A 88 5.70 -1.94 11.23
CA ALA A 88 4.49 -2.31 10.53
C ALA A 88 3.58 -1.12 10.26
N ILE A 89 3.33 -0.30 11.29
CA ILE A 89 2.51 0.91 11.18
C ILE A 89 3.16 1.92 10.23
N PHE A 90 4.44 2.24 10.44
CA PHE A 90 5.17 3.21 9.62
C PHE A 90 5.15 2.84 8.14
N LEU A 91 5.51 1.60 7.82
CA LEU A 91 5.59 1.14 6.43
C LEU A 91 4.21 1.07 5.77
N SER A 92 3.21 0.49 6.44
CA SER A 92 1.86 0.34 5.88
C SER A 92 1.20 1.70 5.65
N LYS A 93 1.32 2.62 6.59
CA LYS A 93 0.72 3.97 6.47
C LYS A 93 1.42 4.80 5.40
N SER A 94 2.75 4.70 5.28
CA SER A 94 3.50 5.32 4.18
C SER A 94 3.09 4.76 2.81
N SER A 95 2.90 3.44 2.69
CA SER A 95 2.43 2.78 1.46
C SER A 95 1.04 3.30 1.03
N TYR A 96 0.13 3.54 1.97
CA TYR A 96 -1.17 4.13 1.69
C TYR A 96 -1.07 5.55 1.14
N TRP A 97 -0.22 6.37 1.71
CA TRP A 97 0.04 7.72 1.22
C TRP A 97 0.70 7.73 -0.16
N PHE A 98 1.67 6.84 -0.43
CA PHE A 98 2.26 6.74 -1.77
C PHE A 98 1.23 6.35 -2.82
N THR A 99 0.26 5.50 -2.48
CA THR A 99 -0.86 5.16 -3.37
C THR A 99 -1.74 6.38 -3.63
N ALA A 100 -2.04 7.18 -2.60
CA ALA A 100 -2.81 8.41 -2.75
C ALA A 100 -2.07 9.46 -3.63
N TRP A 101 -0.77 9.62 -3.43
CA TRP A 101 0.04 10.53 -4.26
C TRP A 101 0.18 10.05 -5.71
N LEU A 102 0.15 8.75 -5.93
CA LEU A 102 0.10 8.20 -7.29
C LEU A 102 -1.22 8.57 -7.99
N CYS A 103 -2.35 8.46 -7.30
CA CYS A 103 -3.65 8.92 -7.81
C CYS A 103 -3.65 10.43 -8.08
N PHE A 104 -3.13 11.22 -7.15
CA PHE A 104 -2.97 12.66 -7.30
C PHE A 104 -2.09 13.03 -8.50
N PHE A 105 -0.93 12.39 -8.65
CA PHE A 105 -0.04 12.60 -9.77
C PHE A 105 -0.74 12.38 -11.11
N TYR A 106 -1.44 11.23 -11.25
CA TYR A 106 -2.15 10.94 -12.49
C TYR A 106 -3.34 11.89 -12.72
N CYS A 107 -4.03 12.32 -11.67
CA CYS A 107 -5.08 13.34 -11.78
C CYS A 107 -4.52 14.64 -12.35
N VAL A 108 -3.42 15.16 -11.80
CA VAL A 108 -2.78 16.38 -12.29
C VAL A 108 -2.22 16.21 -13.71
N LYS A 109 -1.76 15.03 -14.08
CA LYS A 109 -1.18 14.75 -15.40
C LYS A 109 -2.24 14.60 -16.51
N ILE A 110 -3.37 13.93 -16.20
CA ILE A 110 -4.40 13.58 -17.19
C ILE A 110 -5.41 14.70 -17.37
N VAL A 111 -5.85 15.30 -16.27
CA VAL A 111 -6.89 16.32 -16.29
C VAL A 111 -6.30 17.64 -16.79
N LYS A 112 -6.81 18.12 -17.91
CA LYS A 112 -6.43 19.41 -18.50
C LYS A 112 -7.44 20.46 -18.08
N VAL A 113 -7.08 21.32 -17.13
CA VAL A 113 -7.91 22.45 -16.69
C VAL A 113 -7.17 23.74 -16.98
N ASN A 114 -7.86 24.71 -17.59
CA ASN A 114 -7.31 26.03 -17.93
C ASN A 114 -7.19 26.97 -16.71
N LEU A 115 -6.79 26.44 -15.56
CA LEU A 115 -6.52 27.21 -14.35
C LEU A 115 -5.03 27.49 -14.25
N ILE A 116 -4.65 28.76 -14.02
CA ILE A 116 -3.25 29.20 -13.89
C ILE A 116 -2.51 28.40 -12.80
N LEU A 117 -3.18 28.15 -11.67
CA LEU A 117 -2.63 27.35 -10.56
C LEU A 117 -2.32 25.91 -11.00
N PHE A 118 -3.21 25.30 -11.80
CA PHE A 118 -3.06 23.94 -12.26
C PHE A 118 -1.89 23.79 -13.26
N THR A 119 -1.74 24.74 -14.17
CA THR A 119 -0.62 24.79 -15.10
C THR A 119 0.74 24.99 -14.38
N ARG A 120 0.75 25.83 -13.32
CA ARG A 120 1.93 25.99 -12.49
C ARG A 120 2.29 24.71 -11.73
N LEU A 121 1.27 24.01 -11.20
CA LEU A 121 1.43 22.73 -10.52
C LEU A 121 2.01 21.66 -11.46
N GLN A 122 1.48 21.54 -12.68
CA GLN A 122 1.99 20.62 -13.69
C GLN A 122 3.47 20.85 -14.01
N ARG A 123 3.90 22.10 -14.13
CA ARG A 123 5.32 22.44 -14.40
C ARG A 123 6.26 22.08 -13.24
N ARG A 124 5.76 22.15 -12.00
CA ARG A 124 6.55 21.84 -10.78
C ARG A 124 6.27 20.45 -10.22
N LEU A 125 5.58 19.61 -10.97
CA LEU A 125 5.13 18.29 -10.51
C LEU A 125 6.28 17.40 -9.96
N PRO A 126 7.48 17.34 -10.56
CA PRO A 126 8.59 16.57 -10.00
C PRO A 126 9.02 17.06 -8.60
N MET A 127 9.10 18.36 -8.41
CA MET A 127 9.45 18.96 -7.13
C MET A 127 8.36 18.69 -6.07
N VAL A 128 7.08 18.83 -6.47
CA VAL A 128 5.94 18.57 -5.59
C VAL A 128 5.94 17.10 -5.13
N VAL A 129 6.15 16.14 -6.04
CA VAL A 129 6.21 14.72 -5.69
C VAL A 129 7.34 14.43 -4.71
N ASN A 130 8.52 14.99 -4.89
CA ASN A 130 9.63 14.82 -3.94
C ASN A 130 9.29 15.37 -2.54
N ILE A 131 8.66 16.55 -2.47
CA ILE A 131 8.21 17.13 -1.19
C ILE A 131 7.15 16.24 -0.54
N LEU A 132 6.21 15.69 -1.31
CA LEU A 132 5.18 14.80 -0.82
C LEU A 132 5.76 13.48 -0.29
N ILE A 133 6.77 12.91 -0.96
CA ILE A 133 7.47 11.71 -0.48
C ILE A 133 8.17 12.00 0.85
N ILE A 134 8.97 13.05 0.93
CA ILE A 134 9.71 13.41 2.15
C ILE A 134 8.73 13.73 3.29
N GLY A 135 7.69 14.53 3.01
CA GLY A 135 6.65 14.87 3.98
C GLY A 135 5.92 13.64 4.51
N THR A 136 5.64 12.67 3.63
CA THR A 136 5.04 11.38 4.02
C THR A 136 5.96 10.58 4.94
N LEU A 137 7.23 10.47 4.62
CA LEU A 137 8.20 9.74 5.45
C LEU A 137 8.29 10.34 6.85
N ILE A 138 8.47 11.66 6.94
CA ILE A 138 8.55 12.36 8.22
C ILE A 138 7.23 12.28 8.99
N GLY A 139 6.09 12.53 8.33
CA GLY A 139 4.78 12.52 8.96
C GLY A 139 4.36 11.13 9.44
N CYS A 140 4.52 10.09 8.62
CA CYS A 140 4.21 8.72 9.01
C CYS A 140 5.16 8.21 10.11
N PHE A 141 6.44 8.58 10.08
CA PHE A 141 7.38 8.28 11.15
C PHE A 141 6.91 8.89 12.47
N ALA A 142 6.66 10.20 12.50
CA ALA A 142 6.25 10.93 13.70
C ALA A 142 4.95 10.37 14.30
N ILE A 143 3.95 10.03 13.46
CA ILE A 143 2.67 9.50 13.93
C ILE A 143 2.77 8.03 14.38
N SER A 144 3.80 7.30 13.95
CA SER A 144 4.02 5.90 14.35
C SER A 144 4.80 5.77 15.67
N VAL A 145 5.58 6.79 16.07
CA VAL A 145 6.38 6.76 17.31
C VAL A 145 5.57 6.46 18.58
N PRO A 146 4.37 7.04 18.79
CA PRO A 146 3.58 6.72 19.98
C PRO A 146 3.23 5.24 20.12
N ALA A 147 3.16 4.48 19.02
CA ALA A 147 2.87 3.05 19.08
C ALA A 147 3.87 2.28 19.96
N ILE A 148 5.15 2.69 19.97
CA ILE A 148 6.19 2.07 20.79
C ILE A 148 5.85 2.08 22.30
N HIS A 149 5.16 3.14 22.74
CA HIS A 149 4.83 3.33 24.16
C HIS A 149 3.43 2.81 24.54
N LEU A 150 2.56 2.65 23.55
CA LEU A 150 1.17 2.25 23.79
C LEU A 150 0.99 0.74 23.87
N VAL A 151 1.98 -0.02 23.42
CA VAL A 151 1.99 -1.47 23.44
C VAL A 151 2.59 -1.96 24.75
N ARG A 152 1.83 -2.72 25.53
CA ARG A 152 2.32 -3.40 26.74
C ARG A 152 1.74 -4.81 26.84
N PHE A 153 2.58 -5.75 27.31
CA PHE A 153 2.13 -7.10 27.64
C PHE A 153 1.49 -7.11 29.02
N LYS A 154 0.51 -8.02 29.20
CA LYS A 154 -0.10 -8.26 30.50
C LYS A 154 0.91 -8.96 31.41
N THR A 155 1.18 -8.38 32.57
CA THR A 155 2.19 -8.87 33.52
C THR A 155 1.76 -10.07 34.39
N ASN A 156 0.46 -10.41 34.40
CA ASN A 156 -0.07 -11.52 35.21
C ASN A 156 -0.40 -12.71 34.31
N PHE A 157 0.59 -13.57 34.10
CA PHE A 157 0.44 -14.79 33.29
C PHE A 157 0.03 -15.98 34.15
N THR A 158 -1.06 -16.63 33.75
CA THR A 158 -1.46 -17.96 34.28
C THR A 158 -0.91 -19.11 33.43
N SER A 159 -0.45 -18.81 32.19
CA SER A 159 0.08 -19.81 31.27
C SER A 159 1.09 -19.20 30.31
N VAL A 160 2.23 -19.84 30.14
CA VAL A 160 3.32 -19.47 29.22
C VAL A 160 2.88 -19.58 27.74
N SER A 161 1.82 -20.33 27.46
CA SER A 161 1.33 -20.61 26.10
C SER A 161 0.63 -19.42 25.43
N ASP A 162 0.21 -18.40 26.17
CA ASP A 162 -0.65 -17.32 25.67
C ASP A 162 0.04 -15.94 25.65
N LEU A 163 1.35 -15.90 25.92
CA LEU A 163 2.12 -14.66 26.05
C LEU A 163 2.01 -13.73 24.84
N CYS A 164 2.00 -14.28 23.62
CA CYS A 164 1.89 -13.49 22.39
C CYS A 164 0.44 -13.06 22.09
N ARG A 165 -0.57 -13.61 22.80
CA ARG A 165 -1.99 -13.34 22.56
C ARG A 165 -2.55 -12.27 23.49
N ASP A 166 -1.97 -12.13 24.69
CA ASP A 166 -2.44 -11.19 25.71
C ASP A 166 -1.83 -9.79 25.52
N TYR A 167 -2.24 -9.18 24.43
CA TYR A 167 -1.91 -7.82 24.08
C TYR A 167 -2.96 -6.86 24.66
N TYR A 168 -2.54 -5.93 25.53
CA TYR A 168 -3.43 -4.93 26.11
C TYR A 168 -3.12 -3.53 25.58
N PRO A 169 -4.11 -2.83 24.97
CA PRO A 169 -3.99 -1.40 24.73
C PRO A 169 -4.04 -0.65 26.07
N HIS A 170 -3.08 0.23 26.28
CA HIS A 170 -3.04 1.10 27.46
C HIS A 170 -4.17 2.16 27.39
N SER A 171 -4.64 2.67 28.55
CA SER A 171 -5.60 3.76 28.60
C SER A 171 -5.10 4.96 27.79
N GLY A 172 -5.91 5.48 26.86
CA GLY A 172 -5.53 6.55 25.92
C GLY A 172 -5.21 6.09 24.49
N THR A 173 -5.13 4.78 24.23
CA THR A 173 -4.95 4.22 22.88
C THR A 173 -6.10 4.56 21.94
N GLU A 174 -7.30 4.77 22.44
CA GLU A 174 -8.48 5.05 21.60
C GLU A 174 -8.32 6.34 20.80
N VAL A 175 -7.89 7.43 21.44
CA VAL A 175 -7.67 8.73 20.78
C VAL A 175 -6.55 8.61 19.74
N TYR A 176 -5.46 7.92 20.08
CA TYR A 176 -4.38 7.67 19.14
C TYR A 176 -4.83 6.82 17.96
N ALA A 177 -5.58 5.74 18.19
CA ALA A 177 -6.10 4.89 17.13
C ALA A 177 -7.04 5.64 16.18
N VAL A 178 -7.89 6.52 16.71
CA VAL A 178 -8.75 7.40 15.89
C VAL A 178 -7.91 8.37 15.06
N LEU A 179 -6.96 9.08 15.67
CA LEU A 179 -6.07 10.00 14.95
C LEU A 179 -5.27 9.27 13.87
N LEU A 180 -4.67 8.13 14.21
CA LEU A 180 -3.93 7.29 13.27
C LEU A 180 -4.84 6.89 12.09
N SER A 181 -6.06 6.43 12.36
CA SER A 181 -7.01 6.00 11.32
C SER A 181 -7.45 7.16 10.43
N VAL A 182 -7.79 8.32 11.01
CA VAL A 182 -8.21 9.50 10.25
C VAL A 182 -7.08 10.01 9.36
N LEU A 183 -5.90 10.26 9.92
CA LEU A 183 -4.79 10.87 9.19
C LEU A 183 -4.12 9.91 8.20
N THR A 184 -4.13 8.61 8.44
CA THR A 184 -3.35 7.67 7.63
C THR A 184 -4.18 6.65 6.86
N SER A 185 -5.49 6.60 7.07
CA SER A 185 -6.40 5.74 6.30
C SER A 185 -7.50 6.53 5.61
N PHE A 186 -8.27 7.33 6.33
CA PHE A 186 -9.40 8.06 5.72
C PHE A 186 -8.95 9.22 4.83
N LEU A 187 -7.92 9.98 5.22
CA LEU A 187 -7.44 11.11 4.42
C LEU A 187 -6.80 10.66 3.09
N PRO A 188 -5.90 9.65 3.04
CA PRO A 188 -5.44 9.09 1.77
C PRO A 188 -6.59 8.57 0.92
N LEU A 189 -7.57 7.86 1.51
CA LEU A 189 -8.74 7.37 0.78
C LEU A 189 -9.53 8.51 0.13
N ALA A 190 -9.80 9.59 0.87
CA ALA A 190 -10.51 10.75 0.34
C ALA A 190 -9.78 11.35 -0.88
N ILE A 191 -8.45 11.51 -0.80
CA ILE A 191 -7.62 12.00 -1.91
C ILE A 191 -7.73 11.04 -3.12
N MET A 192 -7.61 9.72 -2.89
CA MET A 192 -7.71 8.72 -3.95
C MET A 192 -9.06 8.76 -4.65
N VAL A 193 -10.17 8.81 -3.90
CA VAL A 193 -11.52 8.86 -4.45
C VAL A 193 -11.75 10.15 -5.24
N ILE A 194 -11.41 11.32 -4.69
CA ILE A 194 -11.57 12.61 -5.36
C ILE A 194 -10.77 12.64 -6.66
N CYS A 195 -9.49 12.25 -6.62
CA CYS A 195 -8.63 12.27 -7.81
C CYS A 195 -9.13 11.29 -8.88
N SER A 196 -9.54 10.09 -8.51
CA SER A 196 -9.99 9.09 -9.48
C SER A 196 -11.34 9.43 -10.07
N MET A 197 -12.28 9.94 -9.26
CA MET A 197 -13.56 10.44 -9.79
C MET A 197 -13.34 11.58 -10.78
N THR A 198 -12.42 12.51 -10.48
CA THR A 198 -12.07 13.60 -11.39
C THR A 198 -11.50 13.07 -12.72
N ILE A 199 -10.61 12.07 -12.68
CA ILE A 199 -10.07 11.42 -13.89
C ILE A 199 -11.19 10.76 -14.70
N VAL A 200 -12.07 9.98 -14.06
CA VAL A 200 -13.16 9.27 -14.71
C VAL A 200 -14.12 10.26 -15.40
N ILE A 201 -14.55 11.31 -14.68
CA ILE A 201 -15.42 12.35 -15.22
C ILE A 201 -14.76 13.02 -16.44
N PHE A 202 -13.49 13.41 -16.31
CA PHE A 202 -12.74 14.03 -17.41
C PHE A 202 -12.68 13.12 -18.65
N LEU A 203 -12.36 11.83 -18.46
CA LEU A 203 -12.30 10.87 -19.56
C LEU A 203 -13.66 10.61 -20.20
N CYS A 204 -14.73 10.54 -19.42
CA CYS A 204 -16.09 10.39 -19.93
C CYS A 204 -16.51 11.58 -20.79
N ILE A 205 -16.23 12.81 -20.33
CA ILE A 205 -16.51 14.04 -21.08
C ILE A 205 -15.70 14.09 -22.38
N HIS A 206 -14.39 13.78 -22.27
CA HIS A 206 -13.49 13.77 -23.43
C HIS A 206 -13.91 12.73 -24.47
N SER A 207 -14.26 11.52 -24.04
CA SER A 207 -14.76 10.44 -24.91
C SER A 207 -16.08 10.82 -25.60
N LYS A 208 -17.02 11.45 -24.88
CA LYS A 208 -18.26 11.96 -25.48
C LYS A 208 -18.01 13.02 -26.56
N ASN A 209 -17.07 13.94 -26.31
CA ASN A 209 -16.74 15.01 -27.24
C ASN A 209 -16.03 14.48 -28.48
N MET A 210 -15.12 13.51 -28.32
CA MET A 210 -14.49 12.85 -29.48
C MET A 210 -15.49 12.08 -30.34
N ARG A 211 -16.45 11.39 -29.73
CA ARG A 211 -17.50 10.64 -30.46
C ARG A 211 -18.43 11.53 -31.26
N LYS A 212 -18.57 12.80 -30.90
CA LYS A 212 -19.34 13.81 -31.66
C LYS A 212 -18.57 14.37 -32.88
N ASN A 213 -17.22 14.31 -32.83
CA ASN A 213 -16.35 14.91 -33.85
C ASN A 213 -15.52 13.84 -34.60
N VAL A 214 -16.08 12.64 -34.85
CA VAL A 214 -15.39 11.51 -35.46
C VAL A 214 -14.87 11.82 -36.85
N THR A 215 -13.54 11.93 -36.97
CA THR A 215 -12.76 11.49 -38.11
C THR A 215 -12.09 10.14 -37.79
N PRO A 216 -11.96 9.20 -38.77
CA PRO A 216 -11.69 7.78 -38.48
C PRO A 216 -10.28 7.40 -37.96
N ASP A 217 -9.40 8.34 -37.68
CA ASP A 217 -7.95 8.07 -37.55
C ASP A 217 -7.31 8.33 -36.18
N GLY A 218 -8.07 8.42 -35.10
CA GLY A 218 -7.55 8.83 -33.77
C GLY A 218 -7.46 7.75 -32.67
N GLY A 219 -7.33 6.46 -32.98
CA GLY A 219 -7.58 5.32 -32.06
C GLY A 219 -6.57 5.03 -30.95
N SER A 220 -5.35 5.58 -30.95
CA SER A 220 -4.25 5.05 -30.12
C SER A 220 -4.04 5.72 -28.75
N HIS A 221 -4.28 7.02 -28.62
CA HIS A 221 -3.97 7.75 -27.36
C HIS A 221 -5.01 7.60 -26.25
N GLY A 222 -6.26 7.32 -26.56
CA GLY A 222 -7.33 7.13 -25.56
C GLY A 222 -7.14 5.88 -24.68
N GLY A 223 -6.62 4.81 -25.25
CA GLY A 223 -6.46 3.52 -24.57
C GLY A 223 -5.51 3.54 -23.35
N ALA A 224 -4.41 4.30 -23.46
CA ALA A 224 -3.44 4.39 -22.38
C ALA A 224 -4.00 5.10 -21.13
N HIS A 225 -4.77 6.17 -21.32
CA HIS A 225 -5.40 6.89 -20.20
C HIS A 225 -6.49 6.07 -19.52
N ILE A 226 -7.25 5.28 -20.31
CA ILE A 226 -8.27 4.36 -19.78
C ILE A 226 -7.61 3.26 -18.95
N ALA A 227 -6.50 2.68 -19.41
CA ALA A 227 -5.76 1.65 -18.66
C ALA A 227 -5.27 2.18 -17.30
N VAL A 228 -4.74 3.41 -17.25
CA VAL A 228 -4.34 4.07 -16.00
C VAL A 228 -5.55 4.30 -15.09
N ALA A 229 -6.68 4.75 -15.61
CA ALA A 229 -7.90 4.96 -14.82
C ALA A 229 -8.38 3.64 -14.19
N ILE A 230 -8.41 2.55 -14.97
CA ILE A 230 -8.77 1.22 -14.46
C ILE A 230 -7.80 0.77 -13.36
N MET A 231 -6.50 0.94 -13.57
CA MET A 231 -5.47 0.62 -12.57
C MET A 231 -5.74 1.37 -11.25
N LEU A 232 -6.03 2.66 -11.31
CA LEU A 232 -6.30 3.47 -10.12
C LEU A 232 -7.60 3.03 -9.42
N ILE A 233 -8.65 2.72 -10.18
CA ILE A 233 -9.91 2.20 -9.60
C ILE A 233 -9.66 0.87 -8.91
N CYS A 234 -8.91 -0.05 -9.51
CA CYS A 234 -8.57 -1.32 -8.89
C CYS A 234 -7.77 -1.14 -7.58
N LEU A 235 -6.81 -0.20 -7.54
CA LEU A 235 -6.07 0.13 -6.32
C LEU A 235 -7.00 0.68 -5.23
N ILE A 236 -7.97 1.51 -5.57
CA ILE A 236 -8.93 2.06 -4.60
C ILE A 236 -9.84 0.96 -4.07
N VAL A 237 -10.37 0.09 -4.93
CA VAL A 237 -11.22 -1.03 -4.51
C VAL A 237 -10.46 -1.95 -3.55
N LEU A 238 -9.22 -2.28 -3.88
CA LEU A 238 -8.33 -3.05 -3.01
C LEU A 238 -8.11 -2.35 -1.67
N TYR A 239 -7.84 -1.03 -1.70
CA TYR A 239 -7.63 -0.22 -0.51
C TYR A 239 -8.87 -0.20 0.39
N ILE A 240 -10.06 0.04 -0.18
CA ILE A 240 -11.34 0.05 0.55
C ILE A 240 -11.58 -1.31 1.20
N ALA A 241 -11.41 -2.41 0.45
CA ALA A 241 -11.61 -3.76 0.96
C ALA A 241 -10.68 -4.03 2.15
N CYS A 242 -9.39 -3.73 2.03
CA CYS A 242 -8.42 -3.91 3.10
C CYS A 242 -8.72 -3.03 4.32
N THR A 243 -9.03 -1.74 4.12
CA THR A 243 -9.34 -0.82 5.22
C THR A 243 -10.63 -1.21 5.94
N ALA A 244 -11.66 -1.64 5.20
CA ALA A 244 -12.92 -2.11 5.77
C ALA A 244 -12.72 -3.40 6.60
N THR A 245 -11.87 -4.32 6.13
CA THR A 245 -11.53 -5.55 6.86
C THR A 245 -10.83 -5.23 8.18
N VAL A 246 -9.83 -4.34 8.17
CA VAL A 246 -9.13 -3.92 9.38
C VAL A 246 -10.09 -3.22 10.35
N PHE A 247 -10.98 -2.36 9.84
CA PHE A 247 -11.94 -1.65 10.66
C PHE A 247 -12.95 -2.61 11.27
N ALA A 248 -13.49 -3.56 10.50
CA ALA A 248 -14.38 -4.60 10.98
C ALA A 248 -13.70 -5.50 12.03
N ALA A 249 -12.44 -5.88 11.79
CA ALA A 249 -11.67 -6.64 12.75
C ALA A 249 -11.50 -5.88 14.08
N ASN A 250 -11.17 -4.59 14.04
CA ASN A 250 -11.07 -3.75 15.24
C ASN A 250 -12.39 -3.61 16.01
N LEU A 251 -13.53 -3.55 15.32
CA LEU A 251 -14.85 -3.56 15.97
C LEU A 251 -15.16 -4.91 16.63
N LEU A 252 -14.75 -6.01 15.98
CA LEU A 252 -14.96 -7.36 16.50
C LEU A 252 -14.04 -7.70 17.68
N VAL A 253 -12.89 -7.00 17.84
CA VAL A 253 -12.01 -7.16 19.03
C VAL A 253 -12.73 -6.93 20.33
N VAL A 254 -13.67 -6.00 20.34
CA VAL A 254 -14.52 -5.73 21.52
C VAL A 254 -15.36 -6.96 21.89
N LEU A 255 -15.55 -7.90 20.96
CA LEU A 255 -16.43 -9.07 21.09
C LEU A 255 -15.67 -10.42 21.10
N VAL A 256 -14.46 -10.52 20.50
CA VAL A 256 -13.75 -11.80 20.33
C VAL A 256 -12.24 -11.56 20.34
N ASP A 257 -11.58 -11.96 21.43
CA ASP A 257 -10.12 -11.84 21.61
C ASP A 257 -9.32 -12.69 20.61
N GLY A 258 -8.22 -12.16 20.09
CA GLY A 258 -7.11 -12.92 19.48
C GLY A 258 -7.08 -13.00 17.95
N TYR A 259 -8.17 -12.83 17.20
CA TYR A 259 -8.17 -12.97 15.74
C TYR A 259 -7.81 -11.70 14.97
N VAL A 260 -7.78 -10.57 15.63
CA VAL A 260 -7.58 -9.25 14.99
C VAL A 260 -6.19 -9.06 14.44
N LEU A 261 -5.18 -9.46 15.18
CA LEU A 261 -3.78 -9.32 14.75
C LEU A 261 -3.51 -10.15 13.49
N ILE A 262 -4.08 -11.36 13.43
CA ILE A 262 -4.01 -12.22 12.25
C ILE A 262 -4.71 -11.53 11.06
N ALA A 263 -5.89 -10.96 11.26
CA ALA A 263 -6.61 -10.25 10.21
C ALA A 263 -5.84 -9.02 9.69
N ILE A 264 -5.15 -8.27 10.55
CA ILE A 264 -4.30 -7.13 10.17
C ILE A 264 -3.10 -7.61 9.34
N SER A 265 -2.44 -8.71 9.74
CA SER A 265 -1.32 -9.28 9.00
C SER A 265 -1.74 -9.70 7.59
N TYR A 266 -2.77 -10.52 7.47
CA TYR A 266 -3.30 -10.94 6.17
C TYR A 266 -3.70 -9.76 5.30
N THR A 267 -4.37 -8.76 5.87
CA THR A 267 -4.83 -7.60 5.12
C THR A 267 -3.66 -6.78 4.57
N SER A 268 -2.60 -6.59 5.35
CA SER A 268 -1.39 -5.90 4.92
C SER A 268 -0.65 -6.67 3.82
N SER A 269 -0.55 -8.00 3.95
CA SER A 269 0.05 -8.87 2.95
C SER A 269 -0.76 -8.90 1.65
N ILE A 270 -2.09 -8.96 1.73
CA ILE A 270 -3.01 -8.92 0.56
C ILE A 270 -2.91 -7.56 -0.14
N PHE A 271 -2.89 -6.44 0.60
CA PHE A 271 -2.73 -5.12 0.00
C PHE A 271 -1.40 -5.00 -0.76
N SER A 272 -0.31 -5.41 -0.14
CA SER A 272 1.02 -5.37 -0.74
C SER A 272 1.12 -6.24 -2.00
N THR A 273 0.57 -7.46 -1.97
CA THR A 273 0.56 -8.38 -3.11
C THR A 273 -0.37 -7.89 -4.21
N GLY A 274 -1.61 -7.52 -3.87
CA GLY A 274 -2.60 -7.04 -4.83
C GLY A 274 -2.15 -5.75 -5.52
N SER A 275 -1.55 -4.81 -4.78
CA SER A 275 -1.03 -3.57 -5.38
C SER A 275 0.08 -3.85 -6.38
N SER A 276 0.99 -4.81 -6.12
CA SER A 276 2.04 -5.16 -7.09
C SER A 276 1.47 -5.74 -8.39
N VAL A 277 0.49 -6.64 -8.30
CA VAL A 277 -0.18 -7.21 -9.47
C VAL A 277 -0.89 -6.14 -10.29
N ILE A 278 -1.62 -5.23 -9.64
CA ILE A 278 -2.33 -4.13 -10.28
C ILE A 278 -1.35 -3.19 -10.99
N LEU A 279 -0.24 -2.83 -10.32
CA LEU A 279 0.79 -1.94 -10.88
C LEU A 279 1.51 -2.55 -12.08
N ILE A 280 1.87 -3.85 -12.02
CA ILE A 280 2.52 -4.55 -13.13
C ILE A 280 1.57 -4.62 -14.33
N SER A 281 0.30 -4.94 -14.09
CA SER A 281 -0.71 -5.06 -15.16
C SER A 281 -1.10 -3.71 -15.76
N GLY A 282 -1.19 -2.66 -14.94
CA GLY A 282 -1.66 -1.34 -15.34
C GLY A 282 -0.58 -0.41 -15.89
N THR A 283 0.71 -0.67 -15.60
CA THR A 283 1.81 0.15 -16.08
C THR A 283 2.43 -0.47 -17.33
N VAL A 284 2.31 0.21 -18.47
CA VAL A 284 2.81 -0.29 -19.78
C VAL A 284 4.27 -0.72 -19.71
N LYS A 285 5.12 0.09 -19.06
CA LYS A 285 6.56 -0.18 -18.92
C LYS A 285 6.83 -1.49 -18.14
N LEU A 286 6.17 -1.68 -17.00
CA LEU A 286 6.32 -2.89 -16.19
C LEU A 286 5.79 -4.12 -16.92
N LYS A 287 4.63 -3.98 -17.58
CA LYS A 287 4.04 -5.04 -18.39
C LYS A 287 4.98 -5.49 -19.51
N LEU A 288 5.60 -4.55 -20.24
CA LEU A 288 6.55 -4.87 -21.31
C LEU A 288 7.80 -5.59 -20.78
N HIS A 289 8.38 -5.14 -19.64
CA HIS A 289 9.51 -5.83 -19.02
C HIS A 289 9.14 -7.23 -18.53
N PHE A 290 7.92 -7.38 -17.97
CA PHE A 290 7.42 -8.69 -17.54
C PHE A 290 7.33 -9.65 -18.73
N TRP A 291 6.71 -9.23 -19.84
CA TRP A 291 6.61 -10.04 -21.05
C TRP A 291 7.99 -10.39 -21.63
N LYS A 292 8.91 -9.45 -21.71
CA LYS A 292 10.27 -9.71 -22.18
C LYS A 292 10.98 -10.77 -21.33
N MET A 293 10.83 -10.71 -20.00
CA MET A 293 11.53 -11.62 -19.11
C MET A 293 10.95 -13.06 -19.16
N PHE A 294 9.66 -13.19 -19.41
CA PHE A 294 8.99 -14.50 -19.38
C PHE A 294 8.73 -15.10 -20.78
N CYS A 295 8.54 -14.28 -21.83
CA CYS A 295 8.25 -14.77 -23.20
C CYS A 295 9.50 -14.84 -24.09
N GLN A 296 10.57 -14.08 -23.84
CA GLN A 296 11.83 -14.15 -24.63
C GLN A 296 12.75 -15.33 -24.23
N ARG A 297 12.32 -16.20 -23.32
CA ARG A 297 13.06 -17.41 -22.91
C ARG A 297 12.72 -18.64 -23.76
N GLN A 298 11.96 -18.47 -24.84
CA GLN A 298 11.57 -19.56 -25.78
C GLN A 298 12.25 -19.47 -27.14
N GLU A 299 13.23 -18.62 -27.33
CA GLU A 299 14.19 -18.67 -28.43
C GLU A 299 15.61 -18.91 -27.85
#